data_8a317e09653082815588703b48f39f1c
#
_entry.id   8a317e09653082815588703b48f39f1c
#
_cell.length_a   1.000
_cell.length_b   1.000
_cell.length_c   1.000
_cell.angle_alpha   90.00
_cell.angle_beta   90.00
_cell.angle_gamma   90.00
#
_symmetry.space_group_name_H-M   'P 1'
#
loop_
_entity.id
_entity.type
_entity.pdbx_description
1 polymer ?
#
loop_
_entity_poly.entity_id
_entity_poly.type
_entity_poly.pdbx_seq_one_letter_code
_entity_poly.pdbx_strand_id
1 'polypeptide(L)'
;MADPATRRVVVGAAIIRHGRLLAARRATPEALARRWELPGGKMRAGEDAAAAAVREVREELGCEIEVTGHLEGEQPVREDLVLRVVLAGLVSGEPTPSEHDIVHWVGPEQLDGLAWLAPDLPFLPALRELLLDGERLAGGHLGGAVRIGRTVRRATGPWTPSVHALLDHVAHRGLACAPRVLGTDVRGREVLSYLPGRVVDVDHELMSEGQLVALADWARRMHGCVRDFAATGPWRFWDVEHPELVAHNDLAPYNICFEGDHLVGVFDWDLAGPSTPLMELSHLAWNCVPLFRRIDPGLAARRLEVLASSYAGPSAREILRAVPVRTRVAIDGIRAEIAAGSTDFAILA
;
A
#
# COMPACT_ATOMS: atom_id res chain seq x y z
N MET A 1 -49.77 7.81 0.41
CA MET A 1 -48.51 7.09 0.12
C MET A 1 -48.52 6.75 -1.34
N ALA A 2 -47.54 7.27 -2.12
CA ALA A 2 -47.43 6.94 -3.53
C ALA A 2 -47.10 5.45 -3.69
N ASP A 3 -47.67 4.82 -4.71
CA ASP A 3 -47.42 3.42 -5.07
C ASP A 3 -45.90 3.23 -5.30
N PRO A 4 -45.23 2.25 -4.65
CA PRO A 4 -43.81 1.98 -4.90
C PRO A 4 -43.44 1.76 -6.36
N ALA A 5 -44.41 1.35 -7.21
CA ALA A 5 -44.20 1.13 -8.65
C ALA A 5 -44.06 2.42 -9.50
N THR A 6 -44.30 3.61 -8.94
CA THR A 6 -44.28 4.89 -9.69
C THR A 6 -43.18 5.86 -9.26
N ARG A 7 -42.31 5.47 -8.34
CA ARG A 7 -41.22 6.33 -7.90
C ARG A 7 -40.14 6.44 -8.97
N ARG A 8 -39.74 7.67 -9.28
CA ARG A 8 -38.60 7.95 -10.14
C ARG A 8 -37.32 7.71 -9.35
N VAL A 9 -36.25 7.28 -10.02
CA VAL A 9 -34.98 6.97 -9.40
C VAL A 9 -33.93 7.97 -9.85
N VAL A 10 -33.16 8.47 -8.89
CA VAL A 10 -31.85 9.10 -9.09
C VAL A 10 -30.81 8.05 -8.71
N VAL A 11 -29.75 7.92 -9.50
CA VAL A 11 -28.62 7.06 -9.21
C VAL A 11 -27.43 7.90 -8.80
N GLY A 12 -26.86 7.62 -7.63
CA GLY A 12 -25.55 8.13 -7.21
C GLY A 12 -24.48 7.08 -7.49
N ALA A 13 -23.36 7.48 -8.06
CA ALA A 13 -22.21 6.61 -8.31
C ALA A 13 -21.16 6.77 -7.21
N ALA A 14 -21.02 5.77 -6.34
CA ALA A 14 -19.92 5.70 -5.40
C ALA A 14 -18.65 5.20 -6.13
N ILE A 15 -17.93 6.13 -6.74
CA ILE A 15 -16.74 5.85 -7.53
C ILE A 15 -15.55 5.75 -6.56
N ILE A 16 -14.91 4.58 -6.51
CA ILE A 16 -13.79 4.30 -5.59
C ILE A 16 -12.50 4.09 -6.38
N ARG A 17 -11.45 4.81 -5.99
CA ARG A 17 -10.08 4.64 -6.51
C ARG A 17 -9.08 4.71 -5.36
N HIS A 18 -8.24 3.69 -5.23
CA HIS A 18 -7.22 3.59 -4.18
C HIS A 18 -7.77 3.81 -2.76
N GLY A 19 -8.92 3.20 -2.44
CA GLY A 19 -9.55 3.34 -1.12
C GLY A 19 -10.10 4.74 -0.81
N ARG A 20 -10.35 5.56 -1.85
CA ARG A 20 -10.96 6.89 -1.74
C ARG A 20 -12.21 6.98 -2.59
N LEU A 21 -13.21 7.68 -2.08
CA LEU A 21 -14.49 7.96 -2.72
C LEU A 21 -14.41 9.30 -3.46
N LEU A 22 -14.92 9.36 -4.68
CA LEU A 22 -15.11 10.61 -5.39
C LEU A 22 -16.37 11.31 -4.88
N ALA A 23 -16.21 12.47 -4.28
CA ALA A 23 -17.31 13.35 -3.88
C ALA A 23 -17.36 14.54 -4.84
N ALA A 24 -18.57 14.95 -5.24
CA ALA A 24 -18.82 16.10 -6.08
C ALA A 24 -19.56 17.19 -5.28
N ARG A 25 -19.18 18.46 -5.45
CA ARG A 25 -19.80 19.57 -4.75
C ARG A 25 -20.69 20.36 -5.69
N ARG A 26 -21.95 20.52 -5.31
CA ARG A 26 -22.94 21.25 -6.12
C ARG A 26 -22.61 22.73 -6.25
N ALA A 27 -22.72 23.23 -7.48
CA ALA A 27 -22.71 24.65 -7.79
C ALA A 27 -24.12 25.26 -7.72
N THR A 28 -25.14 24.50 -8.18
CA THR A 28 -26.54 24.93 -8.31
C THR A 28 -27.50 23.84 -7.82
N PRO A 29 -28.78 24.16 -7.47
CA PRO A 29 -29.30 25.50 -7.20
C PRO A 29 -28.72 26.11 -5.94
N GLU A 30 -28.82 27.42 -5.75
CA GLU A 30 -28.25 28.16 -4.60
C GLU A 30 -28.59 27.54 -3.23
N ALA A 31 -29.83 27.04 -3.08
CA ALA A 31 -30.26 26.37 -1.83
C ALA A 31 -29.49 25.09 -1.47
N LEU A 32 -28.87 24.44 -2.45
CA LEU A 32 -28.07 23.22 -2.30
C LEU A 32 -26.58 23.45 -2.62
N ALA A 33 -26.21 24.67 -2.98
CA ALA A 33 -24.82 25.02 -3.30
C ALA A 33 -23.89 24.73 -2.12
N ARG A 34 -22.65 24.29 -2.44
CA ARG A 34 -21.61 23.87 -1.48
C ARG A 34 -21.93 22.59 -0.70
N ARG A 35 -23.04 21.88 -1.00
CA ARG A 35 -23.29 20.54 -0.49
C ARG A 35 -22.56 19.50 -1.34
N TRP A 36 -22.11 18.44 -0.69
CA TRP A 36 -21.45 17.32 -1.33
C TRP A 36 -22.46 16.20 -1.60
N GLU A 37 -22.26 15.51 -2.70
CA GLU A 37 -23.07 14.38 -3.11
C GLU A 37 -22.22 13.33 -3.85
N LEU A 38 -22.79 12.14 -4.05
CA LEU A 38 -22.28 11.18 -5.02
C LEU A 38 -22.64 11.69 -6.42
N PRO A 39 -21.68 11.76 -7.38
CA PRO A 39 -21.99 12.17 -8.75
C PRO A 39 -23.03 11.24 -9.37
N GLY A 40 -23.90 11.76 -10.20
CA GLY A 40 -24.96 10.99 -10.84
C GLY A 40 -26.24 11.78 -11.06
N GLY A 41 -27.29 11.09 -11.55
CA GLY A 41 -28.49 11.78 -11.94
C GLY A 41 -29.70 10.88 -12.12
N LYS A 42 -30.71 11.36 -12.84
CA LYS A 42 -31.99 10.69 -13.00
C LYS A 42 -31.90 9.56 -14.02
N MET A 43 -32.45 8.39 -13.66
CA MET A 43 -32.66 7.32 -14.63
C MET A 43 -33.67 7.77 -15.73
N ARG A 44 -33.35 7.41 -16.97
CA ARG A 44 -34.22 7.57 -18.12
C ARG A 44 -35.16 6.35 -18.28
N ALA A 45 -36.25 6.51 -19.00
CA ALA A 45 -37.17 5.39 -19.26
C ALA A 45 -36.46 4.25 -20.00
N GLY A 46 -36.53 3.03 -19.46
CA GLY A 46 -35.88 1.84 -20.02
C GLY A 46 -34.39 1.66 -19.65
N GLU A 47 -33.84 2.58 -18.89
CA GLU A 47 -32.44 2.52 -18.41
C GLU A 47 -32.37 1.81 -17.04
N ASP A 48 -31.35 0.99 -16.82
CA ASP A 48 -31.05 0.46 -15.49
C ASP A 48 -30.14 1.42 -14.70
N ALA A 49 -29.93 1.12 -13.41
CA ALA A 49 -29.12 1.97 -12.54
C ALA A 49 -27.65 2.05 -12.98
N ALA A 50 -27.09 0.96 -13.50
CA ALA A 50 -25.71 0.92 -13.95
C ALA A 50 -25.51 1.78 -15.21
N ALA A 51 -26.39 1.64 -16.19
CA ALA A 51 -26.37 2.43 -17.43
C ALA A 51 -26.54 3.93 -17.13
N ALA A 52 -27.48 4.28 -16.23
CA ALA A 52 -27.70 5.65 -15.81
C ALA A 52 -26.45 6.25 -15.16
N ALA A 53 -25.82 5.52 -14.24
CA ALA A 53 -24.60 5.99 -13.56
C ALA A 53 -23.45 6.22 -14.56
N VAL A 54 -23.20 5.29 -15.47
CA VAL A 54 -22.15 5.43 -16.50
C VAL A 54 -22.40 6.65 -17.39
N ARG A 55 -23.64 6.85 -17.83
CA ARG A 55 -24.01 7.99 -18.67
C ARG A 55 -23.84 9.32 -17.93
N GLU A 56 -24.42 9.44 -16.72
CA GLU A 56 -24.35 10.68 -15.93
C GLU A 56 -22.92 11.05 -15.56
N VAL A 57 -22.10 10.08 -15.12
CA VAL A 57 -20.70 10.33 -14.81
C VAL A 57 -19.90 10.78 -16.03
N ARG A 58 -20.18 10.21 -17.21
CA ARG A 58 -19.56 10.68 -18.46
C ARG A 58 -20.00 12.11 -18.80
N GLU A 59 -21.30 12.44 -18.66
CA GLU A 59 -21.85 13.77 -18.93
C GLU A 59 -21.32 14.81 -17.93
N GLU A 60 -21.26 14.50 -16.63
CA GLU A 60 -20.92 15.44 -15.57
C GLU A 60 -19.42 15.56 -15.30
N LEU A 61 -18.65 14.47 -15.49
CA LEU A 61 -17.25 14.39 -15.06
C LEU A 61 -16.25 14.05 -16.20
N GLY A 62 -16.75 13.71 -17.40
CA GLY A 62 -15.91 13.42 -18.55
C GLY A 62 -15.01 12.18 -18.39
N CYS A 63 -15.38 11.23 -17.53
CA CYS A 63 -14.62 10.01 -17.29
C CYS A 63 -15.48 8.76 -17.44
N GLU A 64 -14.81 7.60 -17.61
CA GLU A 64 -15.48 6.32 -17.77
C GLU A 64 -15.38 5.50 -16.47
N ILE A 65 -16.51 4.90 -16.08
CA ILE A 65 -16.60 4.03 -14.89
C ILE A 65 -17.11 2.65 -15.26
N GLU A 66 -16.74 1.66 -14.44
CA GLU A 66 -17.30 0.32 -14.45
C GLU A 66 -18.08 0.11 -13.15
N VAL A 67 -19.37 -0.24 -13.27
CA VAL A 67 -20.19 -0.55 -12.11
C VAL A 67 -19.88 -1.95 -11.62
N THR A 68 -19.49 -2.08 -10.36
CA THR A 68 -19.04 -3.33 -9.73
C THR A 68 -20.06 -3.90 -8.73
N GLY A 69 -21.07 -3.11 -8.38
CA GLY A 69 -22.10 -3.52 -7.42
C GLY A 69 -23.07 -2.39 -7.08
N HIS A 70 -23.81 -2.57 -6.02
CA HIS A 70 -24.71 -1.55 -5.48
C HIS A 70 -24.75 -1.61 -3.96
N LEU A 71 -25.12 -0.51 -3.33
CA LEU A 71 -25.47 -0.49 -1.91
C LEU A 71 -26.94 -0.82 -1.74
N GLU A 72 -27.26 -1.55 -0.67
CA GLU A 72 -28.63 -1.88 -0.35
C GLU A 72 -29.44 -0.65 0.12
N GLY A 73 -30.72 -0.66 -0.20
CA GLY A 73 -31.68 0.35 0.23
C GLY A 73 -31.83 1.50 -0.78
N GLU A 74 -32.87 2.30 -0.49
CA GLU A 74 -33.22 3.51 -1.23
C GLU A 74 -33.46 4.64 -0.22
N GLN A 75 -33.04 5.85 -0.57
CA GLN A 75 -33.25 7.01 0.27
C GLN A 75 -34.17 8.03 -0.41
N PRO A 76 -35.17 8.56 0.28
CA PRO A 76 -36.06 9.55 -0.29
C PRO A 76 -35.31 10.86 -0.56
N VAL A 77 -35.36 11.34 -1.78
CA VAL A 77 -34.91 12.68 -2.18
C VAL A 77 -36.09 13.68 -2.03
N ARG A 78 -37.25 13.22 -2.42
CA ARG A 78 -38.55 13.90 -2.27
C ARG A 78 -39.68 12.86 -2.44
N GLU A 79 -40.94 13.28 -2.33
CA GLU A 79 -42.08 12.38 -2.29
C GLU A 79 -42.17 11.36 -3.46
N ASP A 80 -41.79 11.80 -4.66
CA ASP A 80 -41.85 11.02 -5.91
C ASP A 80 -40.46 10.52 -6.40
N LEU A 81 -39.39 10.74 -5.65
CA LEU A 81 -38.02 10.52 -6.10
C LEU A 81 -37.16 9.87 -5.01
N VAL A 82 -36.46 8.78 -5.35
CA VAL A 82 -35.57 8.07 -4.46
C VAL A 82 -34.15 8.01 -5.03
N LEU A 83 -33.14 8.00 -4.12
CA LEU A 83 -31.73 7.78 -4.44
C LEU A 83 -31.40 6.29 -4.28
N ARG A 84 -30.79 5.70 -5.31
CA ARG A 84 -30.07 4.42 -5.29
C ARG A 84 -28.59 4.67 -5.49
N VAL A 85 -27.74 3.88 -4.84
CA VAL A 85 -26.28 4.02 -4.97
C VAL A 85 -25.69 2.79 -5.61
N VAL A 86 -24.94 2.98 -6.70
CA VAL A 86 -24.12 1.95 -7.32
C VAL A 86 -22.66 2.12 -6.88
N LEU A 87 -21.94 1.01 -6.76
CA LEU A 87 -20.49 0.98 -6.54
C LEU A 87 -19.80 0.93 -7.90
N ALA A 88 -18.76 1.74 -8.10
CA ALA A 88 -18.06 1.80 -9.36
C ALA A 88 -16.55 2.03 -9.17
N GLY A 89 -15.77 1.51 -10.12
CA GLY A 89 -14.35 1.82 -10.29
C GLY A 89 -14.16 2.82 -11.45
N LEU A 90 -13.14 3.67 -11.36
CA LEU A 90 -12.72 4.52 -12.47
C LEU A 90 -11.91 3.69 -13.47
N VAL A 91 -12.35 3.64 -14.73
CA VAL A 91 -11.69 2.91 -15.82
C VAL A 91 -10.70 3.79 -16.56
N SER A 92 -11.13 5.00 -16.96
CA SER A 92 -10.29 5.94 -17.70
C SER A 92 -10.75 7.39 -17.54
N GLY A 93 -9.84 8.31 -17.84
CA GLY A 93 -10.05 9.75 -17.68
C GLY A 93 -9.79 10.24 -16.25
N GLU A 94 -9.60 11.54 -16.11
CA GLU A 94 -9.54 12.20 -14.79
C GLU A 94 -10.85 12.98 -14.60
N PRO A 95 -11.58 12.75 -13.48
CA PRO A 95 -12.85 13.42 -13.22
C PRO A 95 -12.69 14.94 -13.23
N THR A 96 -13.37 15.60 -14.18
CA THR A 96 -13.36 17.05 -14.34
C THR A 96 -14.80 17.53 -14.25
N PRO A 97 -15.16 18.37 -13.27
CA PRO A 97 -16.54 18.78 -13.06
C PRO A 97 -17.04 19.70 -14.18
N SER A 98 -18.21 19.41 -14.75
CA SER A 98 -18.92 20.27 -15.71
C SER A 98 -20.14 20.97 -15.09
N GLU A 99 -20.85 20.31 -14.19
CA GLU A 99 -22.03 20.82 -13.48
C GLU A 99 -21.77 21.11 -12.00
N HIS A 100 -20.72 20.54 -11.45
CA HIS A 100 -20.21 20.76 -10.09
C HIS A 100 -19.11 21.83 -10.08
N ASP A 101 -18.86 22.46 -8.94
CA ASP A 101 -17.77 23.43 -8.81
C ASP A 101 -16.43 22.77 -8.40
N ILE A 102 -16.50 21.65 -7.68
CA ILE A 102 -15.31 20.88 -7.23
C ILE A 102 -15.67 19.40 -7.21
N VAL A 103 -14.68 18.55 -7.54
CA VAL A 103 -14.67 17.13 -7.20
C VAL A 103 -13.45 16.84 -6.32
N HIS A 104 -13.61 15.92 -5.36
CA HIS A 104 -12.56 15.59 -4.41
C HIS A 104 -12.55 14.13 -4.05
N TRP A 105 -11.35 13.52 -4.02
CA TRP A 105 -11.14 12.16 -3.54
C TRP A 105 -11.03 12.15 -2.02
N VAL A 106 -12.01 11.65 -1.31
CA VAL A 106 -12.10 11.62 0.16
C VAL A 106 -11.78 10.25 0.72
N GLY A 107 -10.98 10.20 1.77
CA GLY A 107 -10.70 8.99 2.52
C GLY A 107 -11.76 8.71 3.59
N PRO A 108 -11.73 7.52 4.20
CA PRO A 108 -12.73 7.12 5.20
C PRO A 108 -12.81 8.07 6.41
N GLU A 109 -11.68 8.67 6.80
CA GLU A 109 -11.61 9.61 7.93
C GLU A 109 -12.15 11.01 7.61
N GLN A 110 -12.32 11.32 6.32
CA GLN A 110 -12.75 12.62 5.83
C GLN A 110 -14.26 12.71 5.56
N LEU A 111 -14.96 11.55 5.49
CA LEU A 111 -16.38 11.49 5.11
C LEU A 111 -17.26 12.37 5.99
N ASP A 112 -17.07 12.35 7.32
CA ASP A 112 -17.89 13.14 8.25
C ASP A 112 -17.59 14.65 8.21
N GLY A 113 -16.45 15.04 7.67
CA GLY A 113 -16.05 16.44 7.54
C GLY A 113 -16.74 17.18 6.38
N LEU A 114 -17.44 16.46 5.52
CA LEU A 114 -18.12 17.03 4.37
C LEU A 114 -19.61 17.29 4.67
N ALA A 115 -20.12 18.40 4.18
CA ALA A 115 -21.54 18.76 4.30
C ALA A 115 -22.36 18.04 3.19
N TRP A 116 -22.56 16.74 3.34
CA TRP A 116 -23.31 15.91 2.39
C TRP A 116 -24.77 16.32 2.24
N LEU A 117 -25.38 16.02 1.10
CA LEU A 117 -26.81 16.04 0.93
C LEU A 117 -27.49 14.98 1.82
N ALA A 118 -28.66 15.30 2.34
CA ALA A 118 -29.38 14.42 3.26
C ALA A 118 -29.63 13.00 2.71
N PRO A 119 -29.96 12.78 1.41
CA PRO A 119 -30.14 11.44 0.87
C PRO A 119 -28.87 10.58 0.83
N ASP A 120 -27.66 11.19 0.80
CA ASP A 120 -26.39 10.45 0.76
C ASP A 120 -25.96 9.97 2.14
N LEU A 121 -26.32 10.69 3.22
CA LEU A 121 -25.90 10.43 4.58
C LEU A 121 -26.09 8.97 5.06
N PRO A 122 -27.24 8.31 4.79
CA PRO A 122 -27.45 6.93 5.24
C PRO A 122 -26.52 5.89 4.60
N PHE A 123 -25.91 6.21 3.46
CA PHE A 123 -24.97 5.32 2.78
C PHE A 123 -23.53 5.46 3.29
N LEU A 124 -23.19 6.57 3.97
CA LEU A 124 -21.82 6.85 4.41
C LEU A 124 -21.22 5.77 5.34
N PRO A 125 -21.96 5.15 6.29
CA PRO A 125 -21.40 4.08 7.11
C PRO A 125 -20.92 2.88 6.27
N ALA A 126 -21.74 2.41 5.33
CA ALA A 126 -21.37 1.30 4.44
C ALA A 126 -20.20 1.69 3.52
N LEU A 127 -20.20 2.90 2.99
CA LEU A 127 -19.09 3.43 2.18
C LEU A 127 -17.79 3.52 2.99
N ARG A 128 -17.86 3.96 4.26
CA ARG A 128 -16.70 4.01 5.15
C ARG A 128 -16.06 2.63 5.32
N GLU A 129 -16.84 1.59 5.58
CA GLU A 129 -16.33 0.23 5.73
C GLU A 129 -15.63 -0.24 4.45
N LEU A 130 -16.24 -0.01 3.27
CA LEU A 130 -15.63 -0.33 1.98
C LEU A 130 -14.31 0.43 1.73
N LEU A 131 -14.25 1.71 2.11
CA LEU A 131 -13.03 2.50 1.98
C LEU A 131 -11.94 2.04 2.94
N LEU A 132 -12.30 1.62 4.17
CA LEU A 132 -11.36 1.05 5.15
C LEU A 132 -10.81 -0.32 4.72
N ASP A 133 -11.53 -1.07 3.90
CA ASP A 133 -11.00 -2.31 3.29
C ASP A 133 -9.86 -2.02 2.32
N GLY A 134 -9.86 -0.84 1.69
CA GLY A 134 -8.79 -0.37 0.82
C GLY A 134 -8.57 -1.23 -0.42
N GLU A 135 -7.51 -0.89 -1.16
CA GLU A 135 -7.02 -1.68 -2.30
C GLU A 135 -5.94 -2.65 -1.79
N ARG A 136 -6.14 -3.96 -1.97
CA ARG A 136 -5.13 -4.95 -1.61
C ARG A 136 -3.88 -4.77 -2.46
N LEU A 137 -2.73 -4.68 -1.81
CA LEU A 137 -1.45 -4.65 -2.50
C LEU A 137 -1.00 -6.08 -2.81
N ALA A 138 -0.58 -6.30 -4.05
CA ALA A 138 0.00 -7.58 -4.47
C ALA A 138 1.38 -7.76 -3.81
N GLY A 139 1.74 -9.00 -3.44
CA GLY A 139 3.10 -9.38 -3.03
C GLY A 139 3.36 -9.54 -1.53
N GLY A 140 2.44 -9.21 -0.64
CA GLY A 140 2.61 -9.49 0.80
C GLY A 140 2.15 -10.91 1.16
N HIS A 141 3.05 -11.80 1.51
CA HIS A 141 2.69 -13.13 2.02
C HIS A 141 2.20 -13.06 3.47
N LEU A 142 2.61 -12.05 4.22
CA LEU A 142 2.31 -11.86 5.63
C LEU A 142 1.45 -10.59 5.83
N GLY A 143 0.21 -10.77 6.28
CA GLY A 143 -0.57 -9.68 6.88
C GLY A 143 -1.42 -8.78 5.99
N GLY A 144 -1.53 -9.01 4.69
CA GLY A 144 -2.53 -8.37 3.83
C GLY A 144 -2.49 -6.83 3.84
N ALA A 145 -1.40 -6.23 3.39
CA ALA A 145 -1.30 -4.77 3.25
C ALA A 145 -2.36 -4.21 2.29
N VAL A 146 -3.01 -3.12 2.68
CA VAL A 146 -3.98 -2.41 1.84
C VAL A 146 -3.59 -0.96 1.63
N ARG A 147 -3.85 -0.46 0.44
CA ARG A 147 -3.61 0.94 0.08
C ARG A 147 -4.89 1.76 0.26
N ILE A 148 -4.74 2.91 0.92
CA ILE A 148 -5.79 3.93 1.01
C ILE A 148 -5.17 5.27 0.61
N GLY A 149 -5.42 5.69 -0.61
CA GLY A 149 -4.83 6.89 -1.20
C GLY A 149 -3.29 6.81 -1.29
N ARG A 150 -2.60 7.68 -0.57
CA ARG A 150 -1.13 7.73 -0.52
C ARG A 150 -0.54 7.05 0.73
N THR A 151 -1.30 6.17 1.36
CA THR A 151 -0.90 5.48 2.59
C THR A 151 -1.13 3.99 2.47
N VAL A 152 -0.41 3.21 3.27
CA VAL A 152 -0.55 1.76 3.41
C VAL A 152 -1.04 1.46 4.83
N ARG A 153 -1.94 0.50 4.95
CA ARG A 153 -2.41 -0.04 6.24
C ARG A 153 -1.93 -1.48 6.37
N ARG A 154 -1.35 -1.82 7.53
CA ARG A 154 -0.85 -3.15 7.84
C ARG A 154 -1.22 -3.54 9.27
N ALA A 155 -1.35 -4.84 9.51
CA ALA A 155 -1.51 -5.35 10.86
C ALA A 155 -0.30 -4.98 11.72
N THR A 156 -0.53 -4.71 13.01
CA THR A 156 0.51 -4.43 14.00
C THR A 156 0.91 -5.70 14.77
N GLY A 157 2.14 -5.72 15.26
CA GLY A 157 2.65 -6.76 16.14
C GLY A 157 3.44 -6.19 17.32
N PRO A 158 3.95 -7.04 18.21
CA PRO A 158 4.77 -6.59 19.35
C PRO A 158 6.00 -5.78 18.95
N TRP A 159 6.56 -6.03 17.76
CA TRP A 159 7.73 -5.36 17.18
C TRP A 159 7.42 -3.98 16.60
N THR A 160 6.15 -3.69 16.28
CA THR A 160 5.74 -2.44 15.59
C THR A 160 6.27 -1.17 16.25
N PRO A 161 6.22 -0.98 17.59
CA PRO A 161 6.79 0.22 18.21
C PRO A 161 8.29 0.39 17.97
N SER A 162 9.06 -0.72 17.96
CA SER A 162 10.50 -0.69 17.69
C SER A 162 10.80 -0.33 16.23
N VAL A 163 10.02 -0.89 15.29
CA VAL A 163 10.10 -0.57 13.86
C VAL A 163 9.73 0.89 13.60
N HIS A 164 8.67 1.40 14.25
CA HIS A 164 8.28 2.81 14.14
C HIS A 164 9.39 3.74 14.64
N ALA A 165 10.00 3.43 15.79
CA ALA A 165 11.12 4.20 16.33
C ALA A 165 12.33 4.20 15.37
N LEU A 166 12.62 3.05 14.73
CA LEU A 166 13.66 2.95 13.70
C LEU A 166 13.33 3.79 12.46
N LEU A 167 12.12 3.68 11.93
CA LEU A 167 11.65 4.44 10.76
C LEU A 167 11.70 5.96 11.02
N ASP A 168 11.27 6.40 12.19
CA ASP A 168 11.35 7.80 12.59
C ASP A 168 12.80 8.26 12.73
N HIS A 169 13.67 7.42 13.31
CA HIS A 169 15.10 7.72 13.44
C HIS A 169 15.76 7.91 12.06
N VAL A 170 15.63 6.95 11.15
CA VAL A 170 16.23 7.05 9.81
C VAL A 170 15.64 8.21 9.00
N ALA A 171 14.35 8.52 9.24
CA ALA A 171 13.70 9.68 8.67
C ALA A 171 14.32 11.00 9.14
N HIS A 172 14.60 11.14 10.44
CA HIS A 172 15.29 12.31 11.01
C HIS A 172 16.75 12.44 10.53
N ARG A 173 17.38 11.32 10.23
CA ARG A 173 18.72 11.27 9.60
C ARG A 173 18.71 11.57 8.11
N GLY A 174 17.54 11.80 7.51
CA GLY A 174 17.40 12.16 6.09
C GLY A 174 17.50 10.98 5.13
N LEU A 175 17.34 9.72 5.60
CA LEU A 175 17.31 8.57 4.72
C LEU A 175 16.05 8.65 3.84
N ALA A 176 16.25 8.68 2.52
CA ALA A 176 15.18 8.59 1.54
C ALA A 176 14.78 7.13 1.28
N CYS A 177 13.67 6.93 0.59
CA CYS A 177 13.18 5.62 0.12
C CYS A 177 12.78 4.65 1.26
N ALA A 178 12.55 5.15 2.47
CA ALA A 178 11.91 4.42 3.56
C ALA A 178 10.52 5.00 3.82
N PRO A 179 9.53 4.18 4.25
CA PRO A 179 8.20 4.69 4.56
C PRO A 179 8.23 5.62 5.78
N ARG A 180 7.30 6.57 5.82
CA ARG A 180 7.06 7.43 7.00
C ARG A 180 5.96 6.83 7.85
N VAL A 181 6.15 6.82 9.15
CA VAL A 181 5.11 6.48 10.11
C VAL A 181 4.12 7.64 10.20
N LEU A 182 2.84 7.35 10.01
CA LEU A 182 1.75 8.35 10.02
C LEU A 182 0.76 8.11 11.17
N GLY A 183 0.95 7.06 11.95
CA GLY A 183 0.13 6.70 13.11
C GLY A 183 -0.56 5.37 12.97
N THR A 184 -1.76 5.27 13.56
CA THR A 184 -2.59 4.06 13.59
C THR A 184 -4.02 4.43 13.18
N ASP A 185 -4.69 3.59 12.41
CA ASP A 185 -6.07 3.81 12.02
C ASP A 185 -7.08 3.29 13.07
N VAL A 186 -8.37 3.54 12.80
CA VAL A 186 -9.47 3.14 13.72
C VAL A 186 -9.62 1.62 13.91
N ARG A 187 -9.01 0.81 13.02
CA ARG A 187 -8.97 -0.65 13.15
C ARG A 187 -7.69 -1.15 13.83
N GLY A 188 -6.86 -0.26 14.38
CA GLY A 188 -5.61 -0.60 15.06
C GLY A 188 -4.46 -0.99 14.11
N ARG A 189 -4.58 -0.76 12.81
CA ARG A 189 -3.52 -1.03 11.82
C ARG A 189 -2.54 0.14 11.77
N GLU A 190 -1.25 -0.15 11.61
CA GLU A 190 -0.26 0.90 11.33
C GLU A 190 -0.56 1.61 10.00
N VAL A 191 -0.26 2.88 9.96
CA VAL A 191 -0.42 3.75 8.79
C VAL A 191 0.95 4.24 8.36
N LEU A 192 1.37 3.81 7.18
CA LEU A 192 2.65 4.19 6.58
C LEU A 192 2.44 4.96 5.28
N SER A 193 3.41 5.77 4.88
CA SER A 193 3.39 6.39 3.55
C SER A 193 3.52 5.32 2.45
N TYR A 194 2.74 5.47 1.37
CA TYR A 194 2.87 4.61 0.18
C TYR A 194 4.08 5.04 -0.65
N LEU A 195 4.89 4.07 -1.05
CA LEU A 195 6.06 4.27 -1.91
C LEU A 195 5.69 3.79 -3.33
N PRO A 196 5.49 4.70 -4.29
CA PRO A 196 5.11 4.33 -5.65
C PRO A 196 6.33 3.83 -6.42
N GLY A 197 6.20 2.72 -7.12
CA GLY A 197 7.27 2.16 -7.94
C GLY A 197 6.95 0.74 -8.37
N ARG A 198 7.73 0.20 -9.30
CA ARG A 198 7.59 -1.18 -9.75
C ARG A 198 8.47 -2.11 -8.92
N VAL A 199 7.89 -3.14 -8.38
CA VAL A 199 8.59 -4.26 -7.75
C VAL A 199 9.14 -5.19 -8.85
N VAL A 200 10.36 -5.69 -8.65
CA VAL A 200 10.98 -6.63 -9.60
C VAL A 200 10.32 -8.01 -9.45
N ASP A 201 9.82 -8.55 -10.55
CA ASP A 201 9.25 -9.89 -10.61
C ASP A 201 10.38 -10.93 -10.69
N VAL A 202 10.78 -11.44 -9.53
CA VAL A 202 11.91 -12.38 -9.40
C VAL A 202 11.72 -13.70 -10.13
N ASP A 203 10.49 -14.07 -10.46
CA ASP A 203 10.23 -15.32 -11.18
C ASP A 203 10.53 -15.18 -12.68
N HIS A 204 10.42 -13.97 -13.22
CA HIS A 204 10.53 -13.69 -14.64
C HIS A 204 11.72 -12.82 -15.05
N GLU A 205 12.29 -12.05 -14.11
CA GLU A 205 13.38 -11.12 -14.40
C GLU A 205 14.50 -11.10 -13.36
N LEU A 206 15.63 -10.51 -13.72
CA LEU A 206 16.71 -10.16 -12.81
C LEU A 206 16.68 -8.65 -12.56
N MET A 207 17.00 -8.24 -11.34
CA MET A 207 17.36 -6.84 -11.09
C MET A 207 18.49 -6.43 -12.04
N SER A 208 18.41 -5.22 -12.60
CA SER A 208 19.52 -4.66 -13.38
C SER A 208 20.77 -4.43 -12.50
N GLU A 209 21.93 -4.27 -13.09
CA GLU A 209 23.14 -3.88 -12.34
C GLU A 209 22.98 -2.50 -11.71
N GLY A 210 22.30 -1.55 -12.40
CA GLY A 210 22.00 -0.23 -11.87
C GLY A 210 21.11 -0.29 -10.62
N GLN A 211 20.08 -1.13 -10.62
CA GLN A 211 19.23 -1.37 -9.46
C GLN A 211 20.02 -1.99 -8.29
N LEU A 212 20.91 -2.93 -8.57
CA LEU A 212 21.76 -3.56 -7.54
C LEU A 212 22.73 -2.54 -6.92
N VAL A 213 23.33 -1.66 -7.72
CA VAL A 213 24.18 -0.55 -7.25
C VAL A 213 23.38 0.41 -6.37
N ALA A 214 22.20 0.84 -6.83
CA ALA A 214 21.35 1.76 -6.07
C ALA A 214 20.93 1.18 -4.71
N LEU A 215 20.60 -0.11 -4.66
CA LEU A 215 20.24 -0.80 -3.43
C LEU A 215 21.41 -0.97 -2.47
N ALA A 216 22.60 -1.34 -2.98
CA ALA A 216 23.81 -1.48 -2.18
C ALA A 216 24.25 -0.14 -1.55
N ASP A 217 24.19 0.95 -2.31
CA ASP A 217 24.47 2.29 -1.80
C ASP A 217 23.43 2.74 -0.76
N TRP A 218 22.15 2.43 -1.01
CA TRP A 218 21.10 2.71 -0.03
C TRP A 218 21.31 1.95 1.27
N ALA A 219 21.63 0.64 1.22
CA ALA A 219 21.93 -0.18 2.40
C ALA A 219 23.12 0.40 3.18
N ARG A 220 24.18 0.83 2.49
CA ARG A 220 25.33 1.48 3.13
C ARG A 220 24.93 2.77 3.85
N ARG A 221 24.08 3.60 3.24
CA ARG A 221 23.57 4.85 3.86
C ARG A 221 22.67 4.54 5.04
N MET A 222 21.78 3.57 4.92
CA MET A 222 20.91 3.12 6.01
C MET A 222 21.73 2.66 7.21
N HIS A 223 22.72 1.78 7.01
CA HIS A 223 23.65 1.34 8.06
C HIS A 223 24.41 2.51 8.70
N GLY A 224 24.77 3.52 7.90
CA GLY A 224 25.37 4.76 8.42
C GLY A 224 24.44 5.53 9.34
N CYS A 225 23.14 5.59 9.00
CA CYS A 225 22.12 6.31 9.78
C CYS A 225 21.83 5.67 11.14
N VAL A 226 21.96 4.34 11.28
CA VAL A 226 21.54 3.61 12.49
C VAL A 226 22.69 3.30 13.48
N ARG A 227 23.90 3.79 13.24
CA ARG A 227 25.05 3.52 14.12
C ARG A 227 24.86 3.94 15.57
N ASP A 228 24.10 4.99 15.79
CA ASP A 228 23.78 5.55 17.10
C ASP A 228 22.32 5.30 17.52
N PHE A 229 21.61 4.44 16.78
CA PHE A 229 20.26 4.04 17.13
C PHE A 229 20.28 3.02 18.27
N ALA A 230 19.59 3.35 19.39
CA ALA A 230 19.44 2.43 20.50
C ALA A 230 18.45 1.32 20.13
N ALA A 231 18.95 0.11 19.92
CA ALA A 231 18.14 -1.05 19.57
C ALA A 231 17.33 -1.59 20.80
N THR A 232 16.40 -0.78 21.30
CA THR A 232 15.56 -1.13 22.44
C THR A 232 14.20 -1.65 21.99
N GLY A 233 13.68 -2.65 22.67
CA GLY A 233 12.32 -3.18 22.47
C GLY A 233 12.30 -4.54 21.79
N PRO A 234 11.11 -5.11 21.63
CA PRO A 234 10.95 -6.37 20.93
C PRO A 234 11.18 -6.19 19.43
N TRP A 235 11.91 -7.09 18.84
CA TRP A 235 12.13 -7.23 17.40
C TRP A 235 11.55 -8.58 16.94
N ARG A 236 11.09 -8.64 15.73
CA ARG A 236 10.61 -9.89 15.14
C ARG A 236 11.76 -10.71 14.54
N PHE A 237 12.85 -10.05 14.13
CA PHE A 237 14.02 -10.75 13.59
C PHE A 237 14.73 -11.56 14.69
N TRP A 238 15.28 -12.67 14.30
CA TRP A 238 15.93 -13.64 15.20
C TRP A 238 17.31 -13.16 15.66
N ASP A 239 17.74 -13.65 16.79
CA ASP A 239 19.00 -13.23 17.39
C ASP A 239 20.22 -13.54 16.51
N VAL A 240 21.07 -12.55 16.37
CA VAL A 240 22.35 -12.62 15.69
C VAL A 240 23.44 -12.42 16.73
N GLU A 241 24.45 -13.28 16.70
CA GLU A 241 25.61 -13.13 17.59
C GLU A 241 26.36 -11.84 17.29
N HIS A 242 26.70 -11.09 18.35
CA HIS A 242 27.45 -9.83 18.27
C HIS A 242 26.90 -8.83 17.26
N PRO A 243 25.63 -8.34 17.40
CA PRO A 243 25.07 -7.38 16.48
C PRO A 243 25.83 -6.05 16.54
N GLU A 244 26.05 -5.43 15.37
CA GLU A 244 26.77 -4.18 15.22
C GLU A 244 25.83 -2.98 15.00
N LEU A 245 24.61 -3.26 14.51
CA LEU A 245 23.62 -2.26 14.16
C LEU A 245 22.21 -2.89 14.08
N VAL A 246 21.20 -2.06 13.85
CA VAL A 246 19.86 -2.54 13.47
C VAL A 246 19.76 -2.50 11.95
N ALA A 247 19.48 -3.65 11.32
CA ALA A 247 19.34 -3.80 9.89
C ALA A 247 17.88 -4.01 9.48
N HIS A 248 17.58 -3.91 8.19
CA HIS A 248 16.26 -4.26 7.63
C HIS A 248 16.02 -5.78 7.67
N ASN A 249 17.09 -6.56 7.47
CA ASN A 249 17.14 -8.03 7.48
C ASN A 249 16.30 -8.76 6.41
N ASP A 250 15.54 -8.04 5.59
CA ASP A 250 14.75 -8.62 4.50
C ASP A 250 14.83 -7.79 3.22
N LEU A 251 16.05 -7.33 2.87
CA LEU A 251 16.32 -6.66 1.60
C LEU A 251 16.25 -7.65 0.44
N ALA A 252 15.07 -7.82 -0.10
CA ALA A 252 14.77 -8.71 -1.21
C ALA A 252 13.95 -7.98 -2.28
N PRO A 253 14.01 -8.39 -3.57
CA PRO A 253 13.36 -7.67 -4.66
C PRO A 253 11.87 -7.42 -4.46
N TYR A 254 11.17 -8.34 -3.75
CA TYR A 254 9.74 -8.21 -3.45
C TYR A 254 9.42 -7.15 -2.38
N ASN A 255 10.43 -6.62 -1.66
CA ASN A 255 10.31 -5.55 -0.67
C ASN A 255 10.89 -4.22 -1.17
N ILE A 256 11.19 -4.12 -2.47
CA ILE A 256 11.89 -2.97 -3.04
C ILE A 256 11.19 -2.54 -4.33
N CYS A 257 11.00 -1.24 -4.51
CA CYS A 257 10.44 -0.72 -5.75
C CYS A 257 11.34 0.33 -6.40
N PHE A 258 11.27 0.36 -7.74
CA PHE A 258 12.10 1.19 -8.61
C PHE A 258 11.29 1.93 -9.67
N GLU A 259 11.86 3.04 -10.16
CA GLU A 259 11.54 3.68 -11.44
C GLU A 259 12.78 3.59 -12.33
N GLY A 260 12.78 2.67 -13.30
CA GLY A 260 14.02 2.29 -14.03
C GLY A 260 15.06 1.72 -13.05
N ASP A 261 16.24 2.34 -13.01
CA ASP A 261 17.30 2.00 -12.03
C ASP A 261 17.24 2.86 -10.75
N HIS A 262 16.34 3.81 -10.68
CA HIS A 262 16.20 4.68 -9.51
C HIS A 262 15.42 3.96 -8.41
N LEU A 263 16.03 3.81 -7.22
CA LEU A 263 15.37 3.26 -6.03
C LEU A 263 14.33 4.25 -5.52
N VAL A 264 13.07 3.82 -5.48
CA VAL A 264 11.94 4.62 -4.99
C VAL A 264 11.55 4.25 -3.57
N GLY A 265 11.63 2.95 -3.22
CA GLY A 265 11.21 2.53 -1.90
C GLY A 265 11.74 1.17 -1.45
N VAL A 266 11.98 1.08 -0.15
CA VAL A 266 12.25 -0.15 0.60
C VAL A 266 11.19 -0.25 1.69
N PHE A 267 10.37 -1.29 1.63
CA PHE A 267 9.23 -1.48 2.53
C PHE A 267 9.28 -2.87 3.20
N ASP A 268 8.28 -3.20 4.04
CA ASP A 268 8.21 -4.41 4.85
C ASP A 268 9.36 -4.54 5.87
N TRP A 269 9.34 -3.64 6.86
CA TRP A 269 10.35 -3.55 7.91
C TRP A 269 10.08 -4.47 9.11
N ASP A 270 9.14 -5.40 9.02
CA ASP A 270 8.76 -6.27 10.15
C ASP A 270 9.93 -7.13 10.67
N LEU A 271 10.83 -7.53 9.79
CA LEU A 271 12.03 -8.28 10.15
C LEU A 271 13.22 -7.39 10.51
N ALA A 272 13.04 -6.06 10.60
CA ALA A 272 14.10 -5.20 11.10
C ALA A 272 14.50 -5.61 12.52
N GLY A 273 15.79 -5.52 12.82
CA GLY A 273 16.28 -5.91 14.12
C GLY A 273 17.81 -5.93 14.20
N PRO A 274 18.38 -6.22 15.38
CA PRO A 274 19.82 -6.31 15.60
C PRO A 274 20.48 -7.28 14.61
N SER A 275 21.57 -6.84 13.96
CA SER A 275 22.23 -7.61 12.91
C SER A 275 23.67 -7.10 12.67
N THR A 276 24.31 -7.60 11.62
CA THR A 276 25.57 -7.06 11.12
C THR A 276 25.44 -6.68 9.64
N PRO A 277 26.28 -5.76 9.12
CA PRO A 277 26.31 -5.45 7.69
C PRO A 277 26.51 -6.70 6.82
N LEU A 278 27.34 -7.62 7.27
CA LEU A 278 27.63 -8.85 6.53
C LEU A 278 26.41 -9.77 6.43
N MET A 279 25.62 -9.88 7.50
CA MET A 279 24.41 -10.68 7.52
C MET A 279 23.34 -10.11 6.58
N GLU A 280 23.17 -8.80 6.54
CA GLU A 280 22.22 -8.16 5.62
C GLU A 280 22.68 -8.28 4.15
N LEU A 281 23.96 -8.02 3.88
CA LEU A 281 24.52 -8.17 2.53
C LEU A 281 24.45 -9.61 2.02
N SER A 282 24.61 -10.60 2.88
CA SER A 282 24.47 -12.00 2.48
C SER A 282 23.02 -12.38 2.15
N HIS A 283 22.04 -11.82 2.87
CA HIS A 283 20.63 -11.96 2.51
C HIS A 283 20.32 -11.26 1.17
N LEU A 284 20.81 -10.04 0.99
CA LEU A 284 20.69 -9.31 -0.27
C LEU A 284 21.33 -10.08 -1.42
N ALA A 285 22.53 -10.66 -1.23
CA ALA A 285 23.16 -11.50 -2.26
C ALA A 285 22.33 -12.73 -2.61
N TRP A 286 21.75 -13.41 -1.61
CA TRP A 286 20.89 -14.56 -1.83
C TRP A 286 19.72 -14.22 -2.73
N ASN A 287 19.04 -13.09 -2.51
CA ASN A 287 17.81 -12.71 -3.20
C ASN A 287 18.05 -11.89 -4.47
N CYS A 288 19.00 -10.94 -4.45
CA CYS A 288 19.15 -9.96 -5.54
C CYS A 288 20.24 -10.34 -6.55
N VAL A 289 21.20 -11.21 -6.18
CA VAL A 289 22.20 -11.74 -7.17
C VAL A 289 21.64 -12.82 -8.10
N PRO A 290 20.62 -13.56 -7.95
CA PRO A 290 19.92 -14.36 -6.93
C PRO A 290 20.55 -15.77 -6.80
N LEU A 291 21.25 -16.00 -5.70
CA LEU A 291 21.97 -17.26 -5.48
C LEU A 291 21.09 -18.47 -5.15
N PHE A 292 19.80 -18.24 -4.89
CA PHE A 292 18.84 -19.31 -4.56
C PHE A 292 18.40 -20.14 -5.78
N ARG A 293 18.67 -19.65 -6.99
CA ARG A 293 18.32 -20.34 -8.23
C ARG A 293 19.54 -20.59 -9.13
N ARG A 294 19.35 -21.39 -10.18
CA ARG A 294 20.43 -21.61 -11.15
C ARG A 294 20.72 -20.34 -11.94
N ILE A 295 21.90 -19.77 -11.70
CA ILE A 295 22.46 -18.63 -12.42
C ILE A 295 23.84 -19.01 -12.97
N ASP A 296 24.24 -18.42 -14.10
CA ASP A 296 25.60 -18.60 -14.61
C ASP A 296 26.64 -18.17 -13.56
N PRO A 297 27.62 -19.01 -13.21
CA PRO A 297 28.60 -18.68 -12.16
C PRO A 297 29.41 -17.41 -12.42
N GLY A 298 29.73 -17.12 -13.69
CA GLY A 298 30.44 -15.90 -14.07
C GLY A 298 29.58 -14.67 -13.88
N LEU A 299 28.28 -14.76 -14.23
CA LEU A 299 27.32 -13.69 -13.97
C LEU A 299 27.13 -13.48 -12.45
N ALA A 300 26.96 -14.54 -11.68
CA ALA A 300 26.84 -14.46 -10.22
C ALA A 300 28.06 -13.78 -9.59
N ALA A 301 29.27 -14.18 -10.00
CA ALA A 301 30.51 -13.58 -9.50
C ALA A 301 30.57 -12.07 -9.82
N ARG A 302 30.28 -11.66 -11.07
CA ARG A 302 30.25 -10.23 -11.44
C ARG A 302 29.24 -9.45 -10.58
N ARG A 303 28.02 -9.97 -10.41
CA ARG A 303 26.98 -9.32 -9.61
C ARG A 303 27.36 -9.20 -8.13
N LEU A 304 28.02 -10.20 -7.57
CA LEU A 304 28.58 -10.14 -6.21
C LEU A 304 29.67 -9.06 -6.08
N GLU A 305 30.55 -8.93 -7.07
CA GLU A 305 31.54 -7.85 -7.09
C GLU A 305 30.91 -6.46 -7.21
N VAL A 306 29.85 -6.32 -8.03
CA VAL A 306 29.06 -5.08 -8.12
C VAL A 306 28.45 -4.75 -6.75
N LEU A 307 27.82 -5.70 -6.10
CA LEU A 307 27.24 -5.52 -4.76
C LEU A 307 28.30 -5.08 -3.74
N ALA A 308 29.41 -5.81 -3.64
CA ALA A 308 30.47 -5.57 -2.67
C ALA A 308 31.14 -4.20 -2.89
N SER A 309 31.47 -3.87 -4.14
CA SER A 309 32.13 -2.60 -4.48
C SER A 309 31.21 -1.40 -4.25
N SER A 310 29.92 -1.52 -4.54
CA SER A 310 28.93 -0.44 -4.34
C SER A 310 28.65 -0.20 -2.86
N TYR A 311 28.61 -1.24 -2.06
CA TYR A 311 28.47 -1.12 -0.60
C TYR A 311 29.76 -0.57 0.04
N ALA A 312 30.94 -0.88 -0.50
CA ALA A 312 32.26 -0.46 -0.03
C ALA A 312 32.55 -0.91 1.43
N GLY A 313 32.43 -2.21 1.68
CA GLY A 313 32.69 -2.85 2.98
C GLY A 313 33.19 -4.28 2.78
N PRO A 314 32.44 -5.31 3.20
CA PRO A 314 32.82 -6.71 3.02
C PRO A 314 33.05 -7.06 1.55
N SER A 315 34.08 -7.86 1.27
CA SER A 315 34.37 -8.36 -0.08
C SER A 315 33.28 -9.33 -0.58
N ALA A 316 33.16 -9.49 -1.89
CA ALA A 316 32.26 -10.46 -2.52
C ALA A 316 32.46 -11.89 -1.96
N ARG A 317 33.71 -12.26 -1.66
CA ARG A 317 34.05 -13.56 -1.07
C ARG A 317 33.54 -13.71 0.38
N GLU A 318 33.64 -12.66 1.20
CA GLU A 318 33.08 -12.67 2.57
C GLU A 318 31.57 -12.76 2.55
N ILE A 319 30.91 -11.96 1.69
CA ILE A 319 29.46 -11.99 1.50
C ILE A 319 29.02 -13.40 1.11
N LEU A 320 29.64 -14.00 0.09
CA LEU A 320 29.29 -15.35 -0.39
C LEU A 320 29.45 -16.40 0.71
N ARG A 321 30.51 -16.32 1.52
CA ARG A 321 30.77 -17.25 2.62
C ARG A 321 29.75 -17.12 3.75
N ALA A 322 29.18 -15.93 3.97
CA ALA A 322 28.18 -15.68 5.00
C ALA A 322 26.76 -16.12 4.59
N VAL A 323 26.50 -16.32 3.30
CA VAL A 323 25.15 -16.74 2.81
C VAL A 323 24.63 -18.00 3.53
N PRO A 324 25.40 -19.11 3.66
CA PRO A 324 24.90 -20.30 4.37
C PRO A 324 24.58 -20.03 5.84
N VAL A 325 25.37 -19.18 6.51
CA VAL A 325 25.15 -18.80 7.92
C VAL A 325 23.84 -18.02 8.03
N ARG A 326 23.66 -16.98 7.22
CA ARG A 326 22.43 -16.18 7.19
C ARG A 326 21.19 -17.00 6.88
N THR A 327 21.30 -17.92 5.91
CA THR A 327 20.20 -18.82 5.55
C THR A 327 19.82 -19.74 6.71
N ARG A 328 20.82 -20.25 7.46
CA ARG A 328 20.60 -21.06 8.65
C ARG A 328 19.82 -20.29 9.71
N VAL A 329 20.22 -19.06 10.03
CA VAL A 329 19.51 -18.19 10.98
C VAL A 329 18.03 -18.04 10.57
N ALA A 330 17.76 -17.81 9.29
CA ALA A 330 16.38 -17.71 8.80
C ALA A 330 15.60 -19.01 8.98
N ILE A 331 16.17 -20.14 8.57
CA ILE A 331 15.52 -21.45 8.69
C ILE A 331 15.20 -21.80 10.14
N ASP A 332 16.17 -21.61 11.02
CA ASP A 332 16.02 -21.95 12.43
C ASP A 332 15.00 -21.01 13.12
N GLY A 333 15.00 -19.71 12.76
CA GLY A 333 14.02 -18.75 13.24
C GLY A 333 12.59 -19.07 12.74
N ILE A 334 12.40 -19.35 11.46
CA ILE A 334 11.10 -19.74 10.89
C ILE A 334 10.59 -21.01 11.57
N ARG A 335 11.44 -22.01 11.80
CA ARG A 335 11.05 -23.25 12.52
C ARG A 335 10.64 -22.99 13.95
N ALA A 336 11.33 -22.09 14.64
CA ALA A 336 10.99 -21.70 16.01
C ALA A 336 9.61 -21.00 16.07
N GLU A 337 9.33 -20.08 15.14
CA GLU A 337 8.03 -19.40 15.02
C GLU A 337 6.88 -20.39 14.74
N ILE A 338 7.09 -21.33 13.81
CA ILE A 338 6.09 -22.36 13.50
C ILE A 338 5.84 -23.25 14.73
N ALA A 339 6.91 -23.65 15.43
CA ALA A 339 6.80 -24.45 16.65
C ALA A 339 6.09 -23.70 17.80
N ALA A 340 6.20 -22.36 17.82
CA ALA A 340 5.47 -21.49 18.75
C ALA A 340 4.00 -21.24 18.33
N GLY A 341 3.53 -21.80 17.22
CA GLY A 341 2.15 -21.69 16.74
C GLY A 341 1.88 -20.47 15.84
N SER A 342 2.91 -19.80 15.36
CA SER A 342 2.77 -18.73 14.37
C SER A 342 2.23 -19.28 13.05
N THR A 343 1.13 -18.70 12.56
CA THR A 343 0.56 -19.01 11.24
C THR A 343 1.23 -18.21 10.12
N ASP A 344 1.94 -17.16 10.45
CA ASP A 344 2.54 -16.24 9.49
C ASP A 344 3.57 -16.92 8.58
N PHE A 345 4.35 -17.84 9.13
CA PHE A 345 5.37 -18.57 8.39
C PHE A 345 4.95 -19.98 7.96
N ALA A 346 3.71 -20.39 8.25
CA ALA A 346 3.24 -21.75 7.94
C ALA A 346 3.26 -22.09 6.43
N ILE A 347 3.18 -21.06 5.57
CA ILE A 347 3.26 -21.23 4.12
C ILE A 347 4.69 -21.55 3.63
N LEU A 348 5.70 -21.34 4.49
CA LEU A 348 7.12 -21.58 4.18
C LEU A 348 7.63 -22.93 4.73
N ALA A 349 6.74 -23.74 5.35
CA ALA A 349 7.06 -25.00 6.00
C ALA A 349 7.21 -26.20 5.05
#